data_d06e6edb8c14d0ef14673084049e4fe0
#
_entry.id   d06e6edb8c14d0ef14673084049e4fe0
#
_cell.length_a   1.000
_cell.length_b   1.000
_cell.length_c   1.000
_cell.angle_alpha   90.00
_cell.angle_beta   90.00
_cell.angle_gamma   90.00
#
_symmetry.space_group_name_H-M   'P 1'
#
loop_
_entity.id
_entity.type
_entity.pdbx_description
1 polymer ?
#
loop_
_entity_poly.entity_id
_entity_poly.type
_entity_poly.pdbx_seq_one_letter_code
_entity_poly.pdbx_strand_id
1 'polypeptide(L)'
;SGKIKAAVDIAGDTSDIKDAVDLIAAKTGSQEATRLRALEEALASGSVWDVLDRLRTDCLSLLYWRQMGAASGEQQPACAELLKILGDTERIRAALTERMDTSRVEAIAAAVPRPEIALSYCDGMREISFEKASEGQRAAALLFMLLEQPGGPLIIDQPEGDLDNRIIADLTDRLHTAKQNRQLIFASHNANIVVNGSSELVGHLDVKDTGERQFECSGAID
;
A
#
# COMPACT_ATOMS: atom_id res chain seq x y z
N SER A 1 22.35 -7.04 1.25
CA SER A 1 21.36 -7.54 2.24
C SER A 1 20.07 -6.78 2.09
N GLY A 2 19.00 -7.47 1.73
CA GLY A 2 17.66 -6.88 1.58
C GLY A 2 17.21 -6.28 2.91
N LYS A 3 16.94 -4.97 2.94
CA LYS A 3 16.35 -4.28 4.10
C LYS A 3 14.95 -3.82 3.74
N ILE A 4 14.05 -3.93 4.70
CA ILE A 4 12.74 -3.31 4.59
C ILE A 4 12.83 -1.93 5.22
N LYS A 5 12.25 -0.97 4.54
CA LYS A 5 11.97 0.34 5.09
C LYS A 5 10.46 0.51 5.18
N ALA A 6 10.01 1.00 6.30
CA ALA A 6 8.66 1.48 6.48
C ALA A 6 8.72 3.01 6.58
N ALA A 7 7.93 3.67 5.77
CA ALA A 7 7.69 5.11 5.86
C ALA A 7 6.21 5.35 6.10
N VAL A 8 5.88 6.33 6.91
CA VAL A 8 4.50 6.77 7.08
C VAL A 8 4.29 7.97 6.17
N ASP A 9 3.44 7.81 5.18
CA ASP A 9 2.91 8.94 4.41
C ASP A 9 1.64 9.44 5.11
N ILE A 10 1.69 10.64 5.66
CA ILE A 10 0.59 11.22 6.45
C ILE A 10 -0.68 11.44 5.61
N ALA A 11 -0.52 11.51 4.29
CA ALA A 11 -1.61 11.75 3.35
C ALA A 11 -1.64 10.73 2.20
N GLY A 12 -1.08 9.52 2.41
CA GLY A 12 -0.92 8.49 1.38
C GLY A 12 -2.24 7.92 0.88
N ASP A 13 -3.19 7.67 1.78
CA ASP A 13 -4.54 7.23 1.38
C ASP A 13 -5.44 8.44 1.09
N THR A 14 -5.76 8.62 -0.19
CA THR A 14 -6.62 9.69 -0.73
C THR A 14 -7.96 9.15 -1.25
N SER A 15 -8.39 7.96 -0.84
CA SER A 15 -9.62 7.31 -1.30
C SER A 15 -10.86 8.18 -1.07
N ASP A 16 -11.00 8.77 0.12
CA ASP A 16 -12.14 9.66 0.44
C ASP A 16 -12.21 10.86 -0.50
N ILE A 17 -11.05 11.41 -0.93
CA ILE A 17 -11.00 12.52 -1.89
C ILE A 17 -11.43 12.06 -3.28
N LYS A 18 -10.98 10.87 -3.71
CA LYS A 18 -11.37 10.27 -4.99
C LYS A 18 -12.88 10.04 -5.04
N ASP A 19 -13.44 9.45 -4.00
CA ASP A 19 -14.88 9.17 -3.89
C ASP A 19 -15.73 10.46 -3.93
N ALA A 20 -15.29 11.51 -3.21
CA ALA A 20 -15.97 12.80 -3.23
C ALA A 20 -15.90 13.47 -4.61
N VAL A 21 -14.76 13.42 -5.29
CA VAL A 21 -14.60 13.94 -6.66
C VAL A 21 -15.46 13.14 -7.64
N ASP A 22 -15.58 11.84 -7.49
CA ASP A 22 -16.44 11.00 -8.32
C ASP A 22 -17.92 11.34 -8.14
N LEU A 23 -18.35 11.59 -6.91
CA LEU A 23 -19.71 12.06 -6.63
C LEU A 23 -19.99 13.42 -7.27
N ILE A 24 -19.03 14.36 -7.20
CA ILE A 24 -19.14 15.67 -7.83
C ILE A 24 -19.22 15.53 -9.35
N ALA A 25 -18.41 14.65 -9.92
CA ALA A 25 -18.33 14.39 -11.36
C ALA A 25 -19.55 13.66 -11.93
N ALA A 26 -20.36 13.03 -11.07
CA ALA A 26 -21.48 12.21 -11.50
C ALA A 26 -22.43 12.97 -12.44
N LYS A 27 -22.66 12.39 -13.63
CA LYS A 27 -23.53 12.96 -14.70
C LYS A 27 -23.09 14.31 -15.28
N THR A 28 -21.84 14.73 -15.06
CA THR A 28 -21.29 15.95 -15.69
C THR A 28 -20.77 15.70 -17.11
N GLY A 29 -20.47 14.45 -17.43
CA GLY A 29 -19.83 14.06 -18.68
C GLY A 29 -18.30 14.05 -18.60
N SER A 30 -17.73 14.27 -17.41
CA SER A 30 -16.30 14.06 -17.14
C SER A 30 -15.96 12.57 -17.30
N GLN A 31 -14.88 12.29 -18.02
CA GLN A 31 -14.42 10.91 -18.24
C GLN A 31 -13.56 10.45 -17.05
N GLU A 32 -13.87 9.27 -16.51
CA GLU A 32 -13.25 8.73 -15.32
C GLU A 32 -11.72 8.63 -15.41
N ALA A 33 -11.21 8.00 -16.47
CA ALA A 33 -9.77 7.83 -16.64
C ALA A 33 -9.00 9.16 -16.70
N THR A 34 -9.56 10.17 -17.39
CA THR A 34 -8.96 11.51 -17.50
C THR A 34 -9.01 12.22 -16.16
N ARG A 35 -10.13 12.13 -15.45
CA ARG A 35 -10.35 12.73 -14.14
C ARG A 35 -9.42 12.15 -13.07
N LEU A 36 -9.32 10.82 -12.99
CA LEU A 36 -8.45 10.16 -12.02
C LEU A 36 -6.99 10.55 -12.23
N ARG A 37 -6.53 10.56 -13.48
CA ARG A 37 -5.17 11.00 -13.81
C ARG A 37 -4.93 12.47 -13.42
N ALA A 38 -5.85 13.36 -13.74
CA ALA A 38 -5.72 14.78 -13.41
C ALA A 38 -5.73 15.01 -11.88
N LEU A 39 -6.54 14.23 -11.14
CA LEU A 39 -6.55 14.27 -9.67
C LEU A 39 -5.22 13.76 -9.10
N GLU A 40 -4.69 12.64 -9.58
CA GLU A 40 -3.40 12.11 -9.15
C GLU A 40 -2.25 13.08 -9.44
N GLU A 41 -2.23 13.70 -10.61
CA GLU A 41 -1.25 14.74 -10.96
C GLU A 41 -1.38 15.97 -10.03
N ALA A 42 -2.59 16.38 -9.70
CA ALA A 42 -2.83 17.50 -8.78
C ALA A 42 -2.34 17.17 -7.36
N LEU A 43 -2.68 15.99 -6.83
CA LEU A 43 -2.29 15.54 -5.50
C LEU A 43 -0.75 15.33 -5.39
N ALA A 44 -0.09 14.92 -6.47
CA ALA A 44 1.36 14.75 -6.51
C ALA A 44 2.13 16.09 -6.67
N SER A 45 1.48 17.15 -7.15
CA SER A 45 2.15 18.42 -7.46
C SER A 45 2.39 19.34 -6.26
N GLY A 46 1.91 18.98 -5.06
CA GLY A 46 2.02 19.80 -3.86
C GLY A 46 1.45 19.14 -2.62
N SER A 47 1.06 19.94 -1.64
CA SER A 47 0.38 19.41 -0.46
C SER A 47 -1.02 18.91 -0.81
N VAL A 48 -1.34 17.67 -0.43
CA VAL A 48 -2.69 17.10 -0.58
C VAL A 48 -3.74 17.99 0.09
N TRP A 49 -3.41 18.55 1.24
CA TRP A 49 -4.29 19.47 1.98
C TRP A 49 -4.60 20.75 1.20
N ASP A 50 -3.61 21.33 0.50
CA ASP A 50 -3.83 22.54 -0.29
C ASP A 50 -4.74 22.28 -1.50
N VAL A 51 -4.61 21.11 -2.12
CA VAL A 51 -5.50 20.69 -3.22
C VAL A 51 -6.92 20.52 -2.70
N LEU A 52 -7.06 19.83 -1.57
CA LEU A 52 -8.36 19.59 -0.94
C LEU A 52 -9.05 20.90 -0.52
N ASP A 53 -8.32 21.84 0.04
CA ASP A 53 -8.86 23.16 0.42
C ASP A 53 -9.31 23.98 -0.78
N ARG A 54 -8.58 23.92 -1.91
CA ARG A 54 -9.01 24.55 -3.16
C ARG A 54 -10.29 23.90 -3.71
N LEU A 55 -10.38 22.57 -3.69
CA LEU A 55 -11.59 21.85 -4.10
C LEU A 55 -12.81 22.21 -3.24
N ARG A 56 -12.62 22.28 -1.92
CA ARG A 56 -13.65 22.71 -0.97
C ARG A 56 -14.12 24.12 -1.26
N THR A 57 -13.17 25.02 -1.49
CA THR A 57 -13.46 26.43 -1.82
C THR A 57 -14.25 26.55 -3.11
N ASP A 58 -13.87 25.83 -4.15
CA ASP A 58 -14.56 25.81 -5.44
C ASP A 58 -16.02 25.30 -5.28
N CYS A 59 -16.20 24.19 -4.57
CA CYS A 59 -17.53 23.60 -4.33
C CYS A 59 -18.42 24.54 -3.50
N LEU A 60 -17.90 25.11 -2.42
CA LEU A 60 -18.64 26.02 -1.57
C LEU A 60 -19.02 27.30 -2.32
N SER A 61 -18.08 27.89 -3.07
CA SER A 61 -18.33 29.09 -3.86
C SER A 61 -19.39 28.86 -4.92
N LEU A 62 -19.36 27.71 -5.59
CA LEU A 62 -20.36 27.37 -6.61
C LEU A 62 -21.75 27.12 -6.01
N LEU A 63 -21.83 26.44 -4.86
CA LEU A 63 -23.08 26.23 -4.15
C LEU A 63 -23.67 27.56 -3.68
N TYR A 64 -22.87 28.44 -3.07
CA TYR A 64 -23.28 29.75 -2.62
C TYR A 64 -23.80 30.60 -3.80
N TRP A 65 -23.03 30.68 -4.90
CA TRP A 65 -23.42 31.40 -6.08
C TRP A 65 -24.74 30.89 -6.67
N ARG A 66 -24.93 29.57 -6.73
CA ARG A 66 -26.17 28.95 -7.21
C ARG A 66 -27.37 29.33 -6.35
N GLN A 67 -27.21 29.38 -5.03
CA GLN A 67 -28.32 29.67 -4.10
C GLN A 67 -28.62 31.15 -3.99
N MET A 68 -27.63 32.00 -4.03
CA MET A 68 -27.75 33.43 -3.70
C MET A 68 -27.26 34.35 -4.80
N GLY A 69 -26.08 34.05 -5.36
CA GLY A 69 -25.33 34.97 -6.24
C GLY A 69 -25.95 35.12 -7.63
N ALA A 70 -26.54 34.04 -8.20
CA ALA A 70 -27.18 34.06 -9.50
C ALA A 70 -28.35 35.04 -9.54
N ALA A 71 -29.13 35.09 -8.46
CA ALA A 71 -30.26 36.02 -8.33
C ALA A 71 -29.82 37.47 -8.09
N SER A 72 -28.63 37.68 -7.49
CA SER A 72 -28.06 38.98 -7.19
C SER A 72 -27.24 39.55 -8.35
N GLY A 73 -27.09 38.83 -9.47
CA GLY A 73 -26.29 39.28 -10.62
C GLY A 73 -24.78 39.15 -10.39
N GLU A 74 -24.34 38.39 -9.38
CA GLU A 74 -22.91 38.13 -9.13
C GLU A 74 -22.30 37.27 -10.23
N GLN A 75 -21.01 37.47 -10.50
CA GLN A 75 -20.29 36.68 -11.47
C GLN A 75 -20.08 35.25 -10.95
N GLN A 76 -20.32 34.27 -11.82
CA GLN A 76 -20.09 32.85 -11.51
C GLN A 76 -18.63 32.60 -11.12
N PRO A 77 -18.35 31.83 -10.04
CA PRO A 77 -16.99 31.50 -9.64
C PRO A 77 -16.27 30.65 -10.71
N ALA A 78 -14.98 30.88 -10.85
CA ALA A 78 -14.16 30.21 -11.87
C ALA A 78 -14.01 28.70 -11.63
N CYS A 79 -14.08 28.22 -10.40
CA CYS A 79 -13.93 26.81 -9.99
C CYS A 79 -12.69 26.14 -10.65
N ALA A 80 -11.55 26.82 -10.58
CA ALA A 80 -10.38 26.47 -11.38
C ALA A 80 -9.82 25.07 -11.06
N GLU A 81 -9.78 24.68 -9.79
CA GLU A 81 -9.26 23.35 -9.40
C GLU A 81 -10.24 22.23 -9.79
N LEU A 82 -11.54 22.42 -9.59
CA LEU A 82 -12.56 21.48 -10.06
C LEU A 82 -12.49 21.26 -11.57
N LEU A 83 -12.40 22.34 -12.35
CA LEU A 83 -12.36 22.25 -13.81
C LEU A 83 -11.06 21.66 -14.33
N LYS A 84 -9.94 21.91 -13.65
CA LYS A 84 -8.67 21.26 -13.95
C LYS A 84 -8.75 19.74 -13.82
N ILE A 85 -9.46 19.24 -12.80
CA ILE A 85 -9.61 17.82 -12.54
C ILE A 85 -10.72 17.20 -13.40
N LEU A 86 -11.89 17.81 -13.48
CA LEU A 86 -13.05 17.26 -14.17
C LEU A 86 -13.02 17.46 -15.69
N GLY A 87 -12.22 18.40 -16.16
CA GLY A 87 -12.15 18.86 -17.55
C GLY A 87 -12.87 20.20 -17.72
N ASP A 88 -12.26 21.08 -18.50
CA ASP A 88 -12.77 22.44 -18.74
C ASP A 88 -13.53 22.51 -20.06
N THR A 89 -14.76 22.07 -20.06
CA THR A 89 -15.68 22.18 -21.20
C THR A 89 -16.97 22.88 -20.78
N GLU A 90 -17.63 23.57 -21.72
CA GLU A 90 -18.90 24.25 -21.47
C GLU A 90 -19.96 23.28 -20.89
N ARG A 91 -19.98 22.05 -21.39
CA ARG A 91 -20.89 21.01 -20.90
C ARG A 91 -20.63 20.67 -19.44
N ILE A 92 -19.37 20.51 -19.04
CA ILE A 92 -18.99 20.18 -17.65
C ILE A 92 -19.30 21.37 -16.75
N ARG A 93 -18.97 22.60 -17.17
CA ARG A 93 -19.29 23.82 -16.43
C ARG A 93 -20.79 23.95 -16.16
N ALA A 94 -21.63 23.81 -17.18
CA ALA A 94 -23.07 23.87 -17.06
C ALA A 94 -23.61 22.79 -16.12
N ALA A 95 -23.15 21.54 -16.28
CA ALA A 95 -23.59 20.42 -15.47
C ALA A 95 -23.15 20.56 -14.00
N LEU A 96 -21.94 21.05 -13.73
CA LEU A 96 -21.49 21.36 -12.36
C LEU A 96 -22.38 22.40 -11.71
N THR A 97 -22.67 23.48 -12.42
CA THR A 97 -23.53 24.55 -11.93
C THR A 97 -24.94 24.05 -11.62
N GLU A 98 -25.53 23.25 -12.51
CA GLU A 98 -26.87 22.71 -12.33
C GLU A 98 -26.94 21.73 -11.17
N ARG A 99 -25.89 20.93 -10.94
CA ARG A 99 -25.92 19.78 -10.04
C ARG A 99 -25.23 20.00 -8.70
N MET A 100 -24.47 21.08 -8.52
CA MET A 100 -23.83 21.36 -7.23
C MET A 100 -24.90 21.52 -6.15
N ASP A 101 -24.84 20.67 -5.15
CA ASP A 101 -25.77 20.63 -4.04
C ASP A 101 -25.04 20.40 -2.70
N THR A 102 -25.77 20.49 -1.61
CA THR A 102 -25.22 20.33 -0.26
C THR A 102 -24.54 18.97 -0.08
N SER A 103 -25.10 17.90 -0.65
CA SER A 103 -24.53 16.55 -0.51
C SER A 103 -23.12 16.45 -1.13
N ARG A 104 -22.89 17.09 -2.27
CA ARG A 104 -21.56 17.12 -2.93
C ARG A 104 -20.55 17.95 -2.14
N VAL A 105 -21.02 19.06 -1.60
CA VAL A 105 -20.18 19.92 -0.73
C VAL A 105 -19.85 19.19 0.56
N GLU A 106 -20.80 18.51 1.18
CA GLU A 106 -20.57 17.70 2.39
C GLU A 106 -19.57 16.56 2.12
N ALA A 107 -19.67 15.89 0.99
CA ALA A 107 -18.74 14.82 0.63
C ALA A 107 -17.29 15.33 0.55
N ILE A 108 -17.03 16.43 -0.15
CA ILE A 108 -15.65 16.97 -0.24
C ILE A 108 -15.21 17.64 1.07
N ALA A 109 -16.13 18.19 1.85
CA ALA A 109 -15.81 18.77 3.15
C ALA A 109 -15.41 17.68 4.17
N ALA A 110 -16.06 16.52 4.13
CA ALA A 110 -15.78 15.38 5.00
C ALA A 110 -14.57 14.54 4.53
N ALA A 111 -14.16 14.65 3.26
CA ALA A 111 -13.03 13.93 2.73
C ALA A 111 -11.74 14.33 3.46
N VAL A 112 -11.01 13.35 3.97
CA VAL A 112 -9.76 13.57 4.72
C VAL A 112 -8.71 12.56 4.24
N PRO A 113 -7.52 13.01 3.84
CA PRO A 113 -6.42 12.10 3.54
C PRO A 113 -6.01 11.38 4.83
N ARG A 114 -5.76 10.06 4.71
CA ARG A 114 -5.38 9.24 5.86
C ARG A 114 -3.91 8.83 5.77
N PRO A 115 -3.27 8.60 6.94
CA PRO A 115 -1.92 8.04 6.94
C PRO A 115 -1.89 6.65 6.32
N GLU A 116 -0.90 6.43 5.46
CA GLU A 116 -0.61 5.14 4.87
C GLU A 116 0.81 4.70 5.22
N ILE A 117 0.99 3.41 5.48
CA ILE A 117 2.32 2.84 5.70
C ILE A 117 2.85 2.34 4.37
N ALA A 118 3.78 3.07 3.79
CA ALA A 118 4.51 2.67 2.61
C ALA A 118 5.67 1.73 3.00
N LEU A 119 5.62 0.50 2.52
CA LEU A 119 6.70 -0.45 2.67
C LEU A 119 7.55 -0.47 1.40
N SER A 120 8.87 -0.45 1.58
CA SER A 120 9.81 -0.63 0.49
C SER A 120 10.85 -1.70 0.81
N TYR A 121 11.25 -2.44 -0.22
CA TYR A 121 12.32 -3.42 -0.19
C TYR A 121 13.59 -2.80 -0.76
N CYS A 122 14.67 -2.84 0.00
CA CYS A 122 15.97 -2.33 -0.44
C CYS A 122 16.88 -3.48 -0.80
N ASP A 123 17.18 -3.65 -2.09
CA ASP A 123 18.18 -4.57 -2.58
C ASP A 123 19.48 -3.80 -2.86
N GLY A 124 20.36 -3.72 -1.85
CA GLY A 124 21.59 -2.98 -1.94
C GLY A 124 21.40 -1.49 -2.22
N MET A 125 21.47 -1.08 -3.49
CA MET A 125 21.35 0.31 -3.93
C MET A 125 19.96 0.69 -4.46
N ARG A 126 19.06 -0.27 -4.61
CA ARG A 126 17.72 -0.02 -5.18
C ARG A 126 16.65 -0.15 -4.10
N GLU A 127 15.82 0.87 -4.02
CA GLU A 127 14.60 0.85 -3.23
C GLU A 127 13.42 0.58 -4.15
N ILE A 128 12.67 -0.48 -3.87
CA ILE A 128 11.53 -0.92 -4.66
C ILE A 128 10.32 -0.88 -3.75
N SER A 129 9.25 -0.18 -4.17
CA SER A 129 7.97 -0.22 -3.46
C SER A 129 7.52 -1.68 -3.29
N PHE A 130 7.01 -2.02 -2.12
CA PHE A 130 6.53 -3.36 -1.80
C PHE A 130 5.49 -3.87 -2.80
N GLU A 131 4.66 -2.99 -3.33
CA GLU A 131 3.65 -3.32 -4.35
C GLU A 131 4.28 -3.74 -5.69
N LYS A 132 5.44 -3.16 -6.04
CA LYS A 132 6.18 -3.44 -7.28
C LYS A 132 7.22 -4.55 -7.10
N ALA A 133 7.43 -5.02 -5.88
CA ALA A 133 8.34 -6.11 -5.59
C ALA A 133 7.79 -7.45 -6.12
N SER A 134 8.68 -8.36 -6.53
CA SER A 134 8.30 -9.73 -6.89
C SER A 134 7.72 -10.48 -5.69
N GLU A 135 6.98 -11.57 -5.95
CA GLU A 135 6.42 -12.41 -4.87
C GLU A 135 7.52 -12.90 -3.91
N GLY A 136 8.63 -13.38 -4.43
CA GLY A 136 9.77 -13.80 -3.62
C GLY A 136 10.38 -12.66 -2.80
N GLN A 137 10.49 -11.45 -3.35
CA GLN A 137 10.96 -10.28 -2.61
C GLN A 137 10.00 -9.88 -1.49
N ARG A 138 8.69 -9.95 -1.73
CA ARG A 138 7.66 -9.69 -0.72
C ARG A 138 7.67 -10.74 0.38
N ALA A 139 7.75 -12.02 0.00
CA ALA A 139 7.86 -13.13 0.95
C ALA A 139 9.10 -13.00 1.85
N ALA A 140 10.26 -12.74 1.26
CA ALA A 140 11.50 -12.48 1.97
C ALA A 140 11.38 -11.31 2.95
N ALA A 141 10.78 -10.22 2.48
CA ALA A 141 10.57 -9.02 3.26
C ALA A 141 9.73 -9.30 4.52
N LEU A 142 8.61 -9.99 4.36
CA LEU A 142 7.73 -10.37 5.47
C LEU A 142 8.42 -11.34 6.43
N LEU A 143 9.13 -12.33 5.90
CA LEU A 143 9.88 -13.29 6.71
C LEU A 143 10.96 -12.60 7.55
N PHE A 144 11.72 -11.67 6.97
CA PHE A 144 12.73 -10.90 7.69
C PHE A 144 12.12 -10.04 8.81
N MET A 145 10.97 -9.41 8.58
CA MET A 145 10.25 -8.69 9.63
C MET A 145 9.82 -9.62 10.78
N LEU A 146 9.30 -10.80 10.45
CA LEU A 146 8.89 -11.79 11.46
C LEU A 146 10.08 -12.28 12.30
N LEU A 147 11.24 -12.47 11.68
CA LEU A 147 12.46 -12.89 12.38
C LEU A 147 13.00 -11.82 13.33
N GLU A 148 12.83 -10.54 13.00
CA GLU A 148 13.29 -9.42 13.84
C GLU A 148 12.31 -9.07 14.98
N GLN A 149 11.06 -9.56 14.93
CA GLN A 149 10.09 -9.28 15.98
C GLN A 149 10.40 -10.10 17.25
N PRO A 150 10.36 -9.47 18.43
CA PRO A 150 10.45 -10.20 19.69
C PRO A 150 9.16 -11.03 19.90
N GLY A 151 9.29 -12.19 20.52
CA GLY A 151 8.09 -13.00 20.83
C GLY A 151 8.41 -14.45 21.16
N GLY A 152 7.35 -15.26 21.24
CA GLY A 152 7.42 -16.70 21.47
C GLY A 152 8.01 -17.46 20.28
N PRO A 153 7.92 -18.80 20.29
CA PRO A 153 8.39 -19.65 19.20
C PRO A 153 7.81 -19.21 17.85
N LEU A 154 8.64 -19.24 16.81
CA LEU A 154 8.24 -18.95 15.43
C LEU A 154 8.31 -20.26 14.63
N ILE A 155 7.18 -20.63 14.04
CA ILE A 155 7.06 -21.82 13.18
C ILE A 155 6.93 -21.33 11.74
N ILE A 156 7.78 -21.86 10.87
CA ILE A 156 7.82 -21.47 9.45
C ILE A 156 7.84 -22.74 8.61
N ASP A 157 6.87 -22.84 7.70
CA ASP A 157 6.76 -23.94 6.76
C ASP A 157 7.26 -23.48 5.38
N GLN A 158 8.22 -24.21 4.84
CA GLN A 158 8.83 -24.02 3.52
C GLN A 158 9.20 -22.56 3.18
N PRO A 159 10.07 -21.92 4.00
CA PRO A 159 10.45 -20.52 3.77
C PRO A 159 11.16 -20.29 2.43
N GLU A 160 11.69 -21.34 1.82
CA GLU A 160 12.42 -21.31 0.55
C GLU A 160 11.52 -21.32 -0.69
N GLY A 161 10.21 -21.58 -0.57
CA GLY A 161 9.33 -21.89 -1.70
C GLY A 161 9.34 -20.83 -2.82
N ASP A 162 9.45 -19.57 -2.48
CA ASP A 162 9.42 -18.44 -3.41
C ASP A 162 10.70 -17.62 -3.40
N LEU A 163 11.77 -18.10 -2.70
CA LEU A 163 13.00 -17.35 -2.51
C LEU A 163 14.09 -17.75 -3.51
N ASP A 164 14.80 -16.75 -4.03
CA ASP A 164 16.01 -17.02 -4.82
C ASP A 164 17.21 -17.38 -3.91
N ASN A 165 18.26 -17.96 -4.51
CA ASN A 165 19.44 -18.42 -3.76
C ASN A 165 20.18 -17.32 -3.00
N ARG A 166 20.09 -16.06 -3.44
CA ARG A 166 20.72 -14.92 -2.75
C ARG A 166 19.94 -14.59 -1.47
N ILE A 167 18.62 -14.62 -1.57
CA ILE A 167 17.72 -14.39 -0.43
C ILE A 167 17.88 -15.51 0.60
N ILE A 168 18.06 -16.76 0.16
CA ILE A 168 18.31 -17.90 1.07
C ILE A 168 19.61 -17.70 1.85
N ALA A 169 20.68 -17.18 1.24
CA ALA A 169 21.91 -16.87 1.96
C ALA A 169 21.70 -15.78 3.02
N ASP A 170 21.02 -14.68 2.68
CA ASP A 170 20.67 -13.61 3.63
C ASP A 170 19.75 -14.12 4.74
N LEU A 171 18.86 -15.07 4.44
CA LEU A 171 17.97 -15.71 5.41
C LEU A 171 18.75 -16.46 6.47
N THR A 172 19.75 -17.26 6.08
CA THR A 172 20.55 -18.04 7.05
C THR A 172 21.29 -17.16 8.04
N ASP A 173 21.85 -16.03 7.60
CA ASP A 173 22.49 -15.05 8.50
C ASP A 173 21.51 -14.48 9.54
N ARG A 174 20.28 -14.20 9.12
CA ARG A 174 19.24 -13.68 10.01
C ARG A 174 18.70 -14.75 10.96
N LEU A 175 18.63 -16.00 10.53
CA LEU A 175 18.28 -17.11 11.40
C LEU A 175 19.25 -17.24 12.57
N HIS A 176 20.55 -17.10 12.32
CA HIS A 176 21.57 -17.09 13.40
C HIS A 176 21.34 -16.00 14.43
N THR A 177 20.90 -14.83 14.01
CA THR A 177 20.60 -13.73 14.92
C THR A 177 19.28 -13.95 15.67
N ALA A 178 18.23 -14.38 14.96
CA ALA A 178 16.90 -14.55 15.53
C ALA A 178 16.83 -15.69 16.55
N LYS A 179 17.53 -16.82 16.30
CA LYS A 179 17.53 -17.97 17.21
C LYS A 179 18.18 -17.69 18.58
N GLN A 180 18.96 -16.62 18.71
CA GLN A 180 19.51 -16.17 19.99
C GLN A 180 18.45 -15.55 20.89
N ASN A 181 17.34 -15.06 20.30
CA ASN A 181 16.28 -14.33 21.01
C ASN A 181 14.98 -15.11 21.12
N ARG A 182 14.80 -16.16 20.31
CA ARG A 182 13.57 -16.96 20.29
C ARG A 182 13.79 -18.35 19.68
N GLN A 183 12.94 -19.28 20.03
CA GLN A 183 12.92 -20.61 19.38
C GLN A 183 12.38 -20.48 17.94
N LEU A 184 13.10 -21.13 17.00
CA LEU A 184 12.70 -21.22 15.60
C LEU A 184 12.45 -22.68 15.25
N ILE A 185 11.35 -22.95 14.58
CA ILE A 185 10.97 -24.28 14.11
C ILE A 185 10.69 -24.17 12.61
N PHE A 186 11.46 -24.91 11.81
CA PHE A 186 11.33 -24.89 10.35
C PHE A 186 10.95 -26.25 9.82
N ALA A 187 9.99 -26.29 8.90
CA ALA A 187 9.84 -27.39 7.97
C ALA A 187 10.41 -26.96 6.62
N SER A 188 11.43 -27.64 6.10
CA SER A 188 12.12 -27.27 4.87
C SER A 188 12.61 -28.51 4.12
N HIS A 189 12.59 -28.43 2.81
CA HIS A 189 13.24 -29.44 1.94
C HIS A 189 14.61 -28.94 1.41
N ASN A 190 15.04 -27.76 1.81
CA ASN A 190 16.31 -27.17 1.39
C ASN A 190 17.41 -27.44 2.42
N ALA A 191 18.35 -28.33 2.08
CA ALA A 191 19.47 -28.65 2.93
C ALA A 191 20.32 -27.44 3.34
N ASN A 192 20.39 -26.39 2.51
CA ASN A 192 21.15 -25.19 2.83
C ASN A 192 20.59 -24.45 4.04
N ILE A 193 19.27 -24.44 4.24
CA ILE A 193 18.66 -23.81 5.42
C ILE A 193 19.02 -24.60 6.68
N VAL A 194 19.00 -25.91 6.60
CA VAL A 194 19.28 -26.79 7.73
C VAL A 194 20.76 -26.70 8.12
N VAL A 195 21.67 -26.85 7.16
CA VAL A 195 23.13 -26.86 7.39
C VAL A 195 23.65 -25.48 7.73
N ASN A 196 23.39 -24.49 6.87
CA ASN A 196 23.91 -23.14 7.07
C ASN A 196 23.18 -22.39 8.20
N GLY A 197 21.95 -22.79 8.57
CA GLY A 197 21.24 -22.28 9.73
C GLY A 197 21.77 -22.80 11.07
N SER A 198 22.73 -23.74 11.05
CA SER A 198 23.30 -24.37 12.25
C SER A 198 22.19 -24.87 13.20
N SER A 199 21.36 -25.77 12.70
CA SER A 199 20.21 -26.28 13.45
C SER A 199 20.66 -27.13 14.64
N GLU A 200 20.14 -26.84 15.84
CA GLU A 200 20.43 -27.57 17.07
C GLU A 200 19.73 -28.96 17.12
N LEU A 201 18.63 -29.08 16.38
CA LEU A 201 17.88 -30.33 16.27
C LEU A 201 17.34 -30.48 14.87
N VAL A 202 17.62 -31.59 14.23
CA VAL A 202 17.09 -31.93 12.91
C VAL A 202 16.25 -33.20 13.02
N GLY A 203 15.01 -33.12 12.51
CA GLY A 203 14.15 -34.27 12.35
C GLY A 203 13.82 -34.48 10.89
N HIS A 204 13.75 -35.70 10.43
CA HIS A 204 13.26 -36.02 9.10
C HIS A 204 12.09 -37.01 9.12
N LEU A 205 11.23 -36.82 8.14
CA LEU A 205 10.11 -37.72 7.88
C LEU A 205 10.51 -38.71 6.77
N ASP A 206 10.59 -39.98 7.10
CA ASP A 206 10.79 -41.05 6.12
C ASP A 206 9.47 -41.74 5.80
N VAL A 207 9.32 -42.22 4.58
CA VAL A 207 8.17 -42.96 4.12
C VAL A 207 8.66 -44.36 3.71
N LYS A 208 8.35 -45.36 4.51
CA LYS A 208 8.67 -46.76 4.17
C LYS A 208 7.89 -47.23 2.95
N ASP A 209 8.39 -48.26 2.28
CA ASP A 209 7.72 -48.89 1.13
C ASP A 209 6.28 -49.37 1.48
N THR A 210 5.99 -49.57 2.75
CA THR A 210 4.66 -49.92 3.30
C THR A 210 3.70 -48.73 3.35
N GLY A 211 4.16 -47.51 3.08
CA GLY A 211 3.39 -46.29 3.25
C GLY A 211 3.35 -45.75 4.69
N GLU A 212 3.99 -46.42 5.63
CA GLU A 212 4.16 -45.94 7.01
C GLU A 212 5.12 -44.74 7.03
N ARG A 213 4.72 -43.66 7.74
CA ARG A 213 5.56 -42.48 7.98
C ARG A 213 6.29 -42.66 9.31
N GLN A 214 7.60 -42.55 9.27
CA GLN A 214 8.45 -42.59 10.45
C GLN A 214 9.16 -41.25 10.62
N PHE A 215 9.08 -40.69 11.84
CA PHE A 215 9.82 -39.50 12.20
C PHE A 215 11.07 -39.92 12.95
N GLU A 216 12.23 -39.45 12.44
CA GLU A 216 13.52 -39.70 13.08
C GLU A 216 14.14 -38.36 13.46
N CYS A 217 14.63 -38.25 14.70
CA CYS A 217 15.37 -37.11 15.17
C CYS A 217 16.87 -37.42 15.25
N SER A 218 17.69 -36.61 14.62
CA SER A 218 19.13 -36.57 14.80
C SER A 218 19.51 -35.29 15.55
N GLY A 219 20.63 -35.32 16.28
CA GLY A 219 21.12 -34.17 17.06
C GLY A 219 21.51 -32.96 16.18
N ALA A 220 22.32 -32.06 16.79
CA ALA A 220 22.82 -30.89 16.12
C ALA A 220 23.66 -31.23 14.87
N ILE A 221 23.62 -30.34 13.88
CA ILE A 221 24.59 -30.33 12.79
C ILE A 221 25.72 -29.42 13.25
N ASP A 222 26.88 -30.00 13.55
CA ASP A 222 28.11 -29.30 13.87
C ASP A 222 28.85 -28.85 12.59
#